data_d4d6fa6f28d8d0311fa3920d0a15b169
#
_entry.id   d4d6fa6f28d8d0311fa3920d0a15b169
#
_cell.length_a   1.000
_cell.length_b   1.000
_cell.length_c   1.000
_cell.angle_alpha   90.00
_cell.angle_beta   90.00
_cell.angle_gamma   90.00
#
_symmetry.space_group_name_H-M   'P 1'
#
loop_
_entity.id
_entity.type
_entity.pdbx_description
1 polymer ?
#
loop_
_entity_poly.entity_id
_entity_poly.type
_entity_poly.pdbx_seq_one_letter_code
_entity_poly.pdbx_strand_id
1 'polypeptide(L)'
;FNVLGSPKQHVVDNTIKELNTHAEVFDMMGLPTTPYAKINIHVGGTYGGDFAGTAKRWCANFHRLSETAQARITVENDDKASMWSTRYLYDYIHKDTLVPIVHDVHHHKFCTGGLTDKEAMSLASSTWFDIKPVIHYSQDRSVEHNDPKIRAQAHSDSYWTPVDTHGLDVDVMLECKHKEIGLFKMRQLLA
;
A
#
# COMPACT_ATOMS: atom_id res chain seq x y z
N PHE A 1 -1.25 6.80 -13.10
CA PHE A 1 -0.58 5.75 -12.32
C PHE A 1 0.87 6.15 -12.05
N ASN A 2 1.25 6.18 -10.77
CA ASN A 2 2.58 6.53 -10.33
C ASN A 2 3.51 5.30 -10.43
N VAL A 3 4.36 5.23 -11.47
CA VAL A 3 5.18 4.06 -11.79
C VAL A 3 6.66 4.43 -11.95
N LEU A 4 7.37 4.56 -10.84
CA LEU A 4 8.81 4.84 -10.82
C LEU A 4 9.64 3.71 -11.48
N GLY A 5 9.13 2.46 -11.48
CA GLY A 5 9.78 1.30 -12.09
C GLY A 5 9.60 1.17 -13.62
N SER A 6 8.91 2.11 -14.27
CA SER A 6 8.64 2.05 -15.70
C SER A 6 9.94 2.06 -16.54
N PRO A 7 10.05 1.25 -17.61
CA PRO A 7 11.15 1.35 -18.58
C PRO A 7 11.02 2.57 -19.51
N LYS A 8 9.86 3.27 -19.48
CA LYS A 8 9.60 4.44 -20.33
C LYS A 8 9.93 5.72 -19.56
N GLN A 9 10.98 6.43 -19.99
CA GLN A 9 11.49 7.60 -19.29
C GLN A 9 10.42 8.70 -19.08
N HIS A 10 9.62 9.03 -20.10
CA HIS A 10 8.56 10.04 -19.98
C HIS A 10 7.49 9.69 -18.93
N VAL A 11 7.21 8.40 -18.70
CA VAL A 11 6.29 7.95 -17.65
C VAL A 11 6.88 8.19 -16.28
N VAL A 12 8.17 7.89 -16.12
CA VAL A 12 8.92 8.15 -14.88
C VAL A 12 8.96 9.65 -14.57
N ASP A 13 9.30 10.49 -15.55
CA ASP A 13 9.42 11.93 -15.34
C ASP A 13 8.08 12.58 -14.97
N ASN A 14 6.98 12.12 -15.56
CA ASN A 14 5.64 12.54 -15.17
C ASN A 14 5.30 12.09 -13.75
N THR A 15 5.65 10.84 -13.39
CA THR A 15 5.45 10.31 -12.03
C THR A 15 6.21 11.12 -10.99
N ILE A 16 7.48 11.44 -11.24
CA ILE A 16 8.30 12.25 -10.34
C ILE A 16 7.67 13.64 -10.14
N LYS A 17 7.26 14.28 -11.24
CA LYS A 17 6.59 15.59 -11.17
C LYS A 17 5.33 15.52 -10.31
N GLU A 18 4.47 14.51 -10.53
CA GLU A 18 3.21 14.32 -9.80
C GLU A 18 3.46 14.08 -8.30
N LEU A 19 4.38 13.17 -7.94
CA LEU A 19 4.69 12.88 -6.55
C LEU A 19 5.31 14.07 -5.81
N ASN A 20 6.19 14.83 -6.46
CA ASN A 20 6.73 16.06 -5.91
C ASN A 20 5.63 17.11 -5.68
N THR A 21 4.69 17.26 -6.63
CA THR A 21 3.55 18.17 -6.47
C THR A 21 2.66 17.76 -5.29
N HIS A 22 2.42 16.45 -5.07
CA HIS A 22 1.67 15.99 -3.88
C HIS A 22 2.40 16.34 -2.59
N ALA A 23 3.72 16.19 -2.55
CA ALA A 23 4.52 16.57 -1.37
C ALA A 23 4.48 18.08 -1.12
N GLU A 24 4.58 18.92 -2.16
CA GLU A 24 4.44 20.38 -2.07
C GLU A 24 3.07 20.79 -1.51
N VAL A 25 1.98 20.13 -1.93
CA VAL A 25 0.63 20.37 -1.37
C VAL A 25 0.61 20.05 0.12
N PHE A 26 1.22 18.94 0.54
CA PHE A 26 1.29 18.58 1.96
C PHE A 26 2.13 19.56 2.78
N ASP A 27 3.23 20.08 2.19
CA ASP A 27 4.04 21.14 2.81
C ASP A 27 3.21 22.42 2.97
N MET A 28 2.45 22.82 1.96
CA MET A 28 1.54 23.99 2.02
C MET A 28 0.43 23.81 3.07
N MET A 29 -0.02 22.59 3.32
CA MET A 29 -0.97 22.26 4.39
C MET A 29 -0.35 22.24 5.79
N GLY A 30 0.98 22.39 5.91
CA GLY A 30 1.70 22.30 7.17
C GLY A 30 1.78 20.89 7.76
N LEU A 31 1.62 19.85 6.91
CA LEU A 31 1.70 18.46 7.37
C LEU A 31 3.15 18.02 7.59
N PRO A 32 3.40 17.10 8.55
CA PRO A 32 4.77 16.66 8.86
C PRO A 32 5.42 15.96 7.65
N THR A 33 6.74 16.18 7.50
CA THR A 33 7.55 15.55 6.45
C THR A 33 8.01 14.16 6.90
N THR A 34 7.05 13.27 7.10
CA THR A 34 7.25 11.89 7.56
C THR A 34 6.16 10.99 6.96
N PRO A 35 6.29 9.65 7.03
CA PRO A 35 5.26 8.71 6.60
C PRO A 35 3.94 8.81 7.39
N TYR A 36 3.84 9.64 8.43
CA TYR A 36 2.55 9.98 9.03
C TYR A 36 1.63 10.67 8.00
N ALA A 37 2.17 11.66 7.27
CA ALA A 37 1.49 12.31 6.13
C ALA A 37 1.92 11.63 4.82
N LYS A 38 1.48 10.40 4.63
CA LYS A 38 1.96 9.51 3.58
C LYS A 38 1.40 9.80 2.18
N ILE A 39 2.25 9.55 1.19
CA ILE A 39 1.86 9.39 -0.21
C ILE A 39 2.00 7.89 -0.50
N ASN A 40 0.89 7.15 -0.37
CA ASN A 40 0.89 5.70 -0.55
C ASN A 40 0.71 5.33 -2.02
N ILE A 41 1.59 4.48 -2.56
CA ILE A 41 1.57 4.07 -3.96
C ILE A 41 1.84 2.57 -4.11
N HIS A 42 1.33 1.98 -5.20
CA HIS A 42 1.81 0.69 -5.67
C HIS A 42 3.09 0.86 -6.48
N VAL A 43 3.98 -0.15 -6.47
CA VAL A 43 5.22 -0.13 -7.27
C VAL A 43 4.92 -0.18 -8.77
N GLY A 44 3.81 -0.81 -9.13
CA GLY A 44 3.34 -0.95 -10.50
C GLY A 44 3.79 -2.26 -11.16
N GLY A 45 3.74 -2.31 -12.50
CA GLY A 45 3.95 -3.55 -13.25
C GLY A 45 5.37 -4.13 -13.12
N THR A 46 5.45 -5.45 -13.22
CA THR A 46 6.70 -6.22 -13.15
C THR A 46 7.36 -6.42 -14.52
N TYR A 47 6.76 -5.89 -15.59
CA TYR A 47 7.30 -5.90 -16.96
C TYR A 47 7.82 -7.27 -17.42
N GLY A 48 6.94 -8.27 -17.39
CA GLY A 48 7.27 -9.65 -17.76
C GLY A 48 7.79 -10.51 -16.63
N GLY A 49 7.59 -10.12 -15.38
CA GLY A 49 8.07 -10.84 -14.20
C GLY A 49 9.48 -10.47 -13.77
N ASP A 50 10.05 -9.41 -14.37
CA ASP A 50 11.37 -8.88 -14.01
C ASP A 50 11.27 -8.01 -12.74
N PHE A 51 11.12 -8.66 -11.59
CA PHE A 51 11.07 -7.97 -10.30
C PHE A 51 12.36 -7.22 -9.98
N ALA A 52 13.51 -7.85 -10.18
CA ALA A 52 14.81 -7.27 -9.85
C ALA A 52 15.12 -6.04 -10.72
N GLY A 53 14.95 -6.12 -12.04
CA GLY A 53 15.18 -4.98 -12.92
C GLY A 53 14.17 -3.85 -12.71
N THR A 54 12.92 -4.19 -12.40
CA THR A 54 11.89 -3.18 -12.07
C THR A 54 12.20 -2.48 -10.76
N ALA A 55 12.58 -3.21 -9.71
CA ALA A 55 12.97 -2.65 -8.43
C ALA A 55 14.21 -1.75 -8.55
N LYS A 56 15.22 -2.20 -9.28
CA LYS A 56 16.43 -1.39 -9.55
C LYS A 56 16.07 -0.03 -10.19
N ARG A 57 15.17 -0.02 -11.19
CA ARG A 57 14.68 1.23 -11.80
C ARG A 57 13.87 2.06 -10.80
N TRP A 58 13.00 1.42 -10.04
CA TRP A 58 12.16 2.07 -9.05
C TRP A 58 13.02 2.78 -7.98
N CYS A 59 13.95 2.08 -7.36
CA CYS A 59 14.85 2.63 -6.34
C CYS A 59 15.71 3.77 -6.90
N ALA A 60 16.27 3.62 -8.10
CA ALA A 60 17.04 4.69 -8.74
C ALA A 60 16.19 5.94 -9.00
N ASN A 61 14.93 5.79 -9.42
CA ASN A 61 14.03 6.91 -9.65
C ASN A 61 13.44 7.49 -8.37
N PHE A 62 13.27 6.69 -7.31
CA PHE A 62 12.89 7.16 -5.98
C PHE A 62 13.88 8.24 -5.47
N HIS A 63 15.17 8.05 -5.64
CA HIS A 63 16.20 9.04 -5.26
C HIS A 63 16.20 10.32 -6.12
N ARG A 64 15.41 10.40 -7.17
CA ARG A 64 15.19 11.60 -7.99
C ARG A 64 14.01 12.44 -7.49
N LEU A 65 13.21 11.93 -6.57
CA LEU A 65 12.14 12.68 -5.90
C LEU A 65 12.75 13.77 -5.01
N SER A 66 11.95 14.82 -4.72
CA SER A 66 12.31 15.79 -3.68
C SER A 66 12.44 15.09 -2.32
N GLU A 67 13.24 15.67 -1.42
CA GLU A 67 13.43 15.13 -0.06
C GLU A 67 12.09 14.99 0.68
N THR A 68 11.19 15.97 0.51
CA THR A 68 9.87 15.95 1.14
C THR A 68 8.95 14.87 0.57
N ALA A 69 9.08 14.55 -0.72
CA ALA A 69 8.37 13.43 -1.33
C ALA A 69 8.95 12.08 -0.87
N GLN A 70 10.29 11.92 -0.89
CA GLN A 70 10.95 10.70 -0.41
C GLN A 70 10.55 10.37 1.04
N ALA A 71 10.51 11.39 1.91
CA ALA A 71 10.17 11.22 3.31
C ALA A 71 8.70 10.80 3.55
N ARG A 72 7.81 10.94 2.56
CA ARG A 72 6.38 10.65 2.67
C ARG A 72 5.92 9.42 1.89
N ILE A 73 6.73 8.92 0.95
CA ILE A 73 6.36 7.74 0.16
C ILE A 73 6.22 6.52 1.05
N THR A 74 5.13 5.80 0.84
CA THR A 74 4.94 4.42 1.31
C THR A 74 4.52 3.55 0.14
N VAL A 75 4.78 2.26 0.23
CA VAL A 75 4.41 1.30 -0.83
C VAL A 75 3.46 0.24 -0.30
N GLU A 76 2.51 -0.15 -1.12
CA GLU A 76 1.45 -1.10 -0.77
C GLU A 76 1.56 -2.38 -1.60
N ASN A 77 1.25 -3.54 -1.01
CA ASN A 77 1.18 -4.81 -1.72
C ASN A 77 0.01 -4.85 -2.71
N ASP A 78 0.19 -5.60 -3.79
CA ASP A 78 -0.77 -5.73 -4.87
C ASP A 78 -1.78 -6.88 -4.67
N ASP A 79 -2.88 -6.84 -5.45
CA ASP A 79 -3.98 -7.80 -5.49
C ASP A 79 -3.81 -8.91 -6.55
N LYS A 80 -2.60 -9.16 -7.05
CA LYS A 80 -2.31 -10.16 -8.09
C LYS A 80 -1.04 -10.92 -7.78
N ALA A 81 -1.08 -12.25 -7.89
CA ALA A 81 0.05 -13.14 -7.62
C ALA A 81 1.31 -12.84 -8.48
N SER A 82 1.16 -12.19 -9.64
CA SER A 82 2.27 -11.78 -10.52
C SER A 82 2.85 -10.41 -10.20
N MET A 83 2.40 -9.77 -9.11
CA MET A 83 2.77 -8.42 -8.71
C MET A 83 3.51 -8.43 -7.35
N TRP A 84 3.51 -7.31 -6.66
CA TRP A 84 4.32 -7.07 -5.47
C TRP A 84 3.61 -7.51 -4.19
N SER A 85 4.03 -8.65 -3.63
CA SER A 85 3.63 -9.05 -2.28
C SER A 85 4.39 -8.23 -1.23
N THR A 86 3.92 -8.23 0.02
CA THR A 86 4.63 -7.62 1.16
C THR A 86 6.07 -8.14 1.26
N ARG A 87 6.31 -9.46 1.03
CA ARG A 87 7.64 -10.05 1.01
C ARG A 87 8.52 -9.42 -0.08
N TYR A 88 8.00 -9.28 -1.31
CA TYR A 88 8.76 -8.72 -2.41
C TYR A 88 9.02 -7.22 -2.25
N LEU A 89 8.07 -6.47 -1.70
CA LEU A 89 8.28 -5.07 -1.34
C LEU A 89 9.41 -4.93 -0.31
N TYR A 90 9.44 -5.80 0.70
CA TYR A 90 10.50 -5.79 1.70
C TYR A 90 11.86 -6.13 1.08
N ASP A 91 11.94 -7.23 0.30
CA ASP A 91 13.20 -7.74 -0.24
C ASP A 91 13.80 -6.86 -1.35
N TYR A 92 12.97 -6.22 -2.17
CA TYR A 92 13.41 -5.50 -3.37
C TYR A 92 13.30 -3.97 -3.28
N ILE A 93 12.47 -3.42 -2.39
CA ILE A 93 12.24 -1.98 -2.29
C ILE A 93 12.71 -1.44 -0.93
N HIS A 94 12.16 -1.98 0.16
CA HIS A 94 12.45 -1.46 1.51
C HIS A 94 13.93 -1.57 1.87
N LYS A 95 14.59 -2.70 1.60
CA LYS A 95 16.02 -2.89 1.94
C LYS A 95 16.94 -1.85 1.30
N ASP A 96 16.59 -1.34 0.12
CA ASP A 96 17.41 -0.37 -0.60
C ASP A 96 17.02 1.09 -0.32
N THR A 97 15.75 1.35 0.07
CA THR A 97 15.22 2.72 0.16
C THR A 97 14.72 3.10 1.55
N LEU A 98 14.53 2.13 2.43
CA LEU A 98 13.89 2.27 3.74
C LEU A 98 12.44 2.79 3.68
N VAL A 99 11.79 2.76 2.51
CA VAL A 99 10.39 3.15 2.33
C VAL A 99 9.48 2.20 3.12
N PRO A 100 8.58 2.71 3.99
CA PRO A 100 7.67 1.88 4.76
C PRO A 100 6.65 1.16 3.88
N ILE A 101 6.22 -0.01 4.33
CA ILE A 101 5.25 -0.86 3.63
C ILE A 101 3.89 -0.74 4.32
N VAL A 102 2.87 -0.38 3.56
CA VAL A 102 1.46 -0.50 3.95
C VAL A 102 1.00 -1.89 3.57
N HIS A 103 0.57 -2.68 4.56
CA HIS A 103 0.00 -4.00 4.31
C HIS A 103 -1.50 -3.88 4.06
N ASP A 104 -1.94 -4.20 2.83
CA ASP A 104 -3.35 -4.38 2.55
C ASP A 104 -3.75 -5.85 2.75
N VAL A 105 -4.63 -6.08 3.73
CA VAL A 105 -5.11 -7.40 4.15
C VAL A 105 -5.93 -8.08 3.04
N HIS A 106 -6.70 -7.31 2.27
CA HIS A 106 -7.51 -7.87 1.18
C HIS A 106 -6.66 -8.26 -0.02
N HIS A 107 -5.71 -7.41 -0.42
CA HIS A 107 -4.76 -7.69 -1.49
C HIS A 107 -3.88 -8.90 -1.16
N HIS A 108 -3.50 -9.05 0.10
CA HIS A 108 -2.67 -10.18 0.55
C HIS A 108 -3.30 -11.54 0.23
N LYS A 109 -4.62 -11.67 0.23
CA LYS A 109 -5.31 -12.92 -0.14
C LYS A 109 -4.95 -13.41 -1.55
N PHE A 110 -4.60 -12.50 -2.44
CA PHE A 110 -4.30 -12.78 -3.85
C PHE A 110 -2.80 -12.75 -4.17
N CYS A 111 -1.99 -12.14 -3.30
CA CYS A 111 -0.56 -11.96 -3.50
C CYS A 111 0.22 -12.14 -2.18
N THR A 112 0.24 -13.38 -1.67
CA THR A 112 0.78 -13.70 -0.34
C THR A 112 2.31 -13.63 -0.26
N GLY A 113 3.02 -13.86 -1.36
CA GLY A 113 4.49 -14.01 -1.35
C GLY A 113 4.98 -15.15 -0.44
N GLY A 114 4.12 -16.13 -0.16
CA GLY A 114 4.43 -17.27 0.70
C GLY A 114 4.35 -16.99 2.22
N LEU A 115 3.81 -15.82 2.61
CA LEU A 115 3.58 -15.47 4.02
C LEU A 115 2.12 -15.68 4.41
N THR A 116 1.87 -15.99 5.69
CA THR A 116 0.56 -15.81 6.31
C THR A 116 0.27 -14.33 6.47
N ASP A 117 -1.01 -13.96 6.64
CA ASP A 117 -1.40 -12.57 6.87
C ASP A 117 -0.70 -11.95 8.09
N LYS A 118 -0.62 -12.69 9.20
CA LYS A 118 0.09 -12.29 10.40
C LYS A 118 1.58 -12.01 10.15
N GLU A 119 2.27 -12.90 9.44
CA GLU A 119 3.69 -12.72 9.11
C GLU A 119 3.90 -11.52 8.19
N ALA A 120 3.03 -11.33 7.19
CA ALA A 120 3.11 -10.22 6.27
C ALA A 120 2.84 -8.87 6.97
N MET A 121 1.79 -8.80 7.81
CA MET A 121 1.48 -7.63 8.60
C MET A 121 2.60 -7.28 9.58
N SER A 122 3.18 -8.27 10.26
CA SER A 122 4.32 -8.07 11.16
C SER A 122 5.55 -7.57 10.41
N LEU A 123 5.84 -8.14 9.23
CA LEU A 123 6.95 -7.71 8.38
C LEU A 123 6.76 -6.27 7.89
N ALA A 124 5.57 -5.91 7.41
CA ALA A 124 5.26 -4.55 6.99
C ALA A 124 5.38 -3.56 8.16
N SER A 125 4.81 -3.91 9.32
CA SER A 125 4.87 -3.06 10.52
C SER A 125 6.30 -2.77 10.98
N SER A 126 7.22 -3.73 10.83
CA SER A 126 8.64 -3.54 11.20
C SER A 126 9.37 -2.49 10.34
N THR A 127 8.79 -2.06 9.22
CA THR A 127 9.38 -1.08 8.30
C THR A 127 9.09 0.38 8.66
N TRP A 128 8.28 0.65 9.70
CA TRP A 128 7.78 1.98 10.03
C TRP A 128 8.60 2.74 11.09
N PHE A 129 9.65 2.13 11.65
CA PHE A 129 10.51 2.72 12.67
C PHE A 129 9.70 3.28 13.87
N ASP A 130 9.83 4.56 14.17
CA ASP A 130 9.15 5.23 15.30
C ASP A 130 7.74 5.76 14.95
N ILE A 131 7.26 5.53 13.74
CA ILE A 131 5.93 5.96 13.30
C ILE A 131 4.98 4.78 13.40
N LYS A 132 3.79 5.01 13.96
CA LYS A 132 2.76 3.99 14.05
C LYS A 132 2.42 3.45 12.66
N PRO A 133 2.52 2.13 12.43
CA PRO A 133 2.24 1.54 11.14
C PRO A 133 0.79 1.75 10.71
N VAL A 134 0.57 1.81 9.40
CA VAL A 134 -0.77 1.82 8.81
C VAL A 134 -0.96 0.57 7.99
N ILE A 135 -2.11 -0.07 8.15
CA ILE A 135 -2.58 -1.14 7.27
C ILE A 135 -3.84 -0.69 6.54
N HIS A 136 -4.08 -1.28 5.36
CA HIS A 136 -5.35 -1.14 4.65
C HIS A 136 -6.22 -2.37 4.91
N TYR A 137 -7.53 -2.14 5.04
CA TYR A 137 -8.48 -3.20 5.28
C TYR A 137 -9.75 -3.04 4.46
N SER A 138 -10.08 -4.08 3.73
CA SER A 138 -11.37 -4.25 3.07
C SER A 138 -11.80 -5.72 3.11
N GLN A 139 -13.04 -5.97 2.71
CA GLN A 139 -13.59 -7.32 2.58
C GLN A 139 -14.00 -7.57 1.14
N ASP A 140 -14.29 -8.84 0.83
CA ASP A 140 -14.61 -9.28 -0.53
C ASP A 140 -16.07 -8.97 -0.89
N ARG A 141 -16.27 -8.11 -1.88
CA ARG A 141 -17.59 -7.73 -2.35
C ARG A 141 -18.37 -8.90 -2.96
N SER A 142 -17.69 -9.86 -3.57
CA SER A 142 -18.36 -11.03 -4.13
C SER A 142 -18.98 -11.92 -3.05
N VAL A 143 -18.32 -11.99 -1.89
CA VAL A 143 -18.83 -12.68 -0.69
C VAL A 143 -20.00 -11.91 -0.07
N GLU A 144 -19.85 -10.59 0.10
CA GLU A 144 -20.91 -9.72 0.64
C GLU A 144 -22.23 -9.86 -0.12
N HIS A 145 -22.16 -9.85 -1.45
CA HIS A 145 -23.33 -9.94 -2.34
C HIS A 145 -23.71 -11.36 -2.75
N ASN A 146 -22.93 -12.37 -2.33
CA ASN A 146 -23.09 -13.75 -2.79
C ASN A 146 -23.18 -13.86 -4.35
N ASP A 147 -22.35 -13.06 -5.04
CA ASP A 147 -22.32 -12.98 -6.50
C ASP A 147 -20.92 -13.31 -7.07
N PRO A 148 -20.73 -14.51 -7.63
CA PRO A 148 -19.43 -14.94 -8.19
C PRO A 148 -19.04 -14.19 -9.48
N LYS A 149 -19.92 -13.35 -10.05
CA LYS A 149 -19.58 -12.49 -11.19
C LYS A 149 -18.80 -11.24 -10.77
N ILE A 150 -18.88 -10.86 -9.50
CA ILE A 150 -18.07 -9.78 -8.95
C ILE A 150 -16.64 -10.28 -8.78
N ARG A 151 -15.66 -9.50 -9.22
CA ARG A 151 -14.24 -9.83 -9.04
C ARG A 151 -13.94 -9.97 -7.55
N ALA A 152 -13.21 -11.03 -7.16
CA ALA A 152 -12.83 -11.28 -5.77
C ALA A 152 -11.97 -10.13 -5.16
N GLN A 153 -11.21 -9.41 -6.01
CA GLN A 153 -10.43 -8.22 -5.60
C GLN A 153 -11.29 -6.97 -5.38
N ALA A 154 -12.59 -7.01 -5.68
CA ALA A 154 -13.45 -5.84 -5.48
C ALA A 154 -13.71 -5.63 -3.99
N HIS A 155 -13.46 -4.40 -3.52
CA HIS A 155 -13.70 -4.02 -2.14
C HIS A 155 -15.21 -4.01 -1.82
N SER A 156 -15.57 -4.53 -0.65
CA SER A 156 -16.95 -4.62 -0.15
C SER A 156 -17.62 -3.24 -0.04
N ASP A 157 -18.93 -3.25 0.01
CA ASP A 157 -19.68 -2.04 0.28
C ASP A 157 -19.58 -1.66 1.76
N SER A 158 -19.58 -2.65 2.67
CA SER A 158 -19.50 -2.46 4.12
C SER A 158 -18.66 -3.56 4.78
N TYR A 159 -18.76 -3.71 6.10
CA TYR A 159 -18.04 -4.71 6.89
C TYR A 159 -19.02 -5.60 7.65
N TRP A 160 -18.68 -6.92 7.77
CA TRP A 160 -19.45 -7.90 8.54
C TRP A 160 -18.62 -8.63 9.60
N THR A 161 -17.30 -8.48 9.58
CA THR A 161 -16.40 -8.96 10.64
C THR A 161 -15.47 -7.82 11.07
N PRO A 162 -15.02 -7.79 12.34
CA PRO A 162 -14.01 -6.84 12.76
C PRO A 162 -12.67 -7.10 12.06
N VAL A 163 -11.84 -6.06 11.98
CA VAL A 163 -10.45 -6.22 11.53
C VAL A 163 -9.66 -7.00 12.57
N ASP A 164 -8.88 -8.00 12.13
CA ASP A 164 -7.89 -8.67 12.97
C ASP A 164 -6.52 -8.04 12.73
N THR A 165 -5.97 -7.36 13.72
CA THR A 165 -4.62 -6.79 13.67
C THR A 165 -3.56 -7.75 14.22
N HIS A 166 -3.92 -8.99 14.52
CA HIS A 166 -3.04 -9.99 15.14
C HIS A 166 -2.34 -9.51 16.43
N GLY A 167 -2.96 -8.54 17.13
CA GLY A 167 -2.43 -7.94 18.35
C GLY A 167 -1.37 -6.85 18.12
N LEU A 168 -1.15 -6.43 16.88
CA LEU A 168 -0.26 -5.32 16.56
C LEU A 168 -0.96 -3.98 16.80
N ASP A 169 -0.20 -3.00 17.31
CA ASP A 169 -0.66 -1.61 17.45
C ASP A 169 -0.48 -0.87 16.13
N VAL A 170 -1.51 -0.85 15.31
CA VAL A 170 -1.52 -0.24 13.98
C VAL A 170 -2.72 0.67 13.79
N ASP A 171 -2.59 1.66 12.93
CA ASP A 171 -3.73 2.41 12.41
C ASP A 171 -4.33 1.67 11.21
N VAL A 172 -5.66 1.69 11.09
CA VAL A 172 -6.37 0.99 10.03
C VAL A 172 -7.04 1.97 9.09
N MET A 173 -6.62 1.98 7.83
CA MET A 173 -7.33 2.64 6.74
C MET A 173 -8.43 1.70 6.23
N LEU A 174 -9.66 2.11 6.41
CA LEU A 174 -10.83 1.34 5.99
C LEU A 174 -11.20 1.68 4.54
N GLU A 175 -11.17 0.67 3.66
CA GLU A 175 -11.42 0.82 2.22
C GLU A 175 -12.71 0.10 1.80
N CYS A 176 -13.86 0.69 2.06
CA CYS A 176 -15.15 0.18 1.59
C CYS A 176 -15.92 1.23 0.78
N LYS A 177 -16.95 0.78 0.04
CA LYS A 177 -17.74 1.69 -0.82
C LYS A 177 -18.59 2.66 -0.01
N HIS A 178 -19.08 2.26 1.14
CA HIS A 178 -19.94 3.08 2.00
C HIS A 178 -19.18 4.10 2.86
N LYS A 179 -17.84 4.25 2.66
CA LYS A 179 -17.02 5.32 3.27
C LYS A 179 -17.23 5.42 4.79
N GLU A 180 -17.66 6.60 5.27
CA GLU A 180 -17.92 6.88 6.69
C GLU A 180 -19.00 5.97 7.33
N ILE A 181 -19.98 5.50 6.55
CA ILE A 181 -20.98 4.54 7.04
C ILE A 181 -20.30 3.21 7.37
N GLY A 182 -19.34 2.78 6.54
CA GLY A 182 -18.52 1.61 6.82
C GLY A 182 -17.67 1.77 8.10
N LEU A 183 -17.14 2.96 8.36
CA LEU A 183 -16.44 3.26 9.62
C LEU A 183 -17.34 3.08 10.85
N PHE A 184 -18.57 3.62 10.81
CA PHE A 184 -19.53 3.44 11.91
C PHE A 184 -19.88 1.96 12.11
N LYS A 185 -20.02 1.20 11.01
CA LYS A 185 -20.25 -0.24 11.08
C LYS A 185 -19.07 -0.97 11.72
N MET A 186 -17.84 -0.66 11.32
CA MET A 186 -16.63 -1.24 11.91
C MET A 186 -16.56 -0.97 13.42
N ARG A 187 -16.85 0.27 13.87
CA ARG A 187 -16.89 0.61 15.31
C ARG A 187 -17.90 -0.23 16.08
N GLN A 188 -19.05 -0.55 15.49
CA GLN A 188 -20.04 -1.44 16.12
C GLN A 188 -19.54 -2.89 16.22
N LEU A 189 -18.71 -3.34 15.26
CA LEU A 189 -18.15 -4.69 15.28
C LEU A 189 -16.98 -4.84 16.29
N LEU A 190 -16.35 -3.73 16.67
CA LEU A 190 -15.25 -3.69 17.65
C LEU A 190 -15.71 -3.43 19.08
N ALA A 191 -16.97 -3.04 19.29
CA ALA A 191 -17.55 -2.77 20.60
C ALA A 191 -18.00 -4.05 21.29
#